data_53a194b56f1475e29efb8bd87f011247
#
_entry.id   53a194b56f1475e29efb8bd87f011247
#
_cell.length_a   1.000
_cell.length_b   1.000
_cell.length_c   1.000
_cell.angle_alpha   90.00
_cell.angle_beta   90.00
_cell.angle_gamma   90.00
#
_symmetry.space_group_name_H-M   'P 1'
#
loop_
_entity.id
_entity.type
_entity.pdbx_description
1 polymer ?
#
loop_
_entity_poly.entity_id
_entity_poly.type
_entity_poly.pdbx_seq_one_letter_code
_entity_poly.pdbx_strand_id
1 'polypeptide(L)'
;MNFIIYFHSENRKLKCKRLRKTLKALEKKFNFLIYPGENEYAIEFFPSALLYLQFKEGTVSGSSALAHLGPGFHNFLYEFLDVLGDNLGTDFIFDDETGYQFHRDFESLRKLYDAEVLKTLEGCLKSESSLLGWANPEWLPLPVPGYLYTPTGSWRYDDLKRTLQNNSEDFLLKYYIWPNPEKDAYFFRNLGLLLLWTEFVWVEPRFPEEKSWRRKYLSASKEHGICNRTLNFQGKISRLSKKSCPEKKQKARPTEAEMFFIS
;
A
#
# COMPACT_ATOMS: atom_id res chain seq x y z
N MET A 1 14.80 5.46 6.61
CA MET A 1 14.51 4.19 7.30
C MET A 1 13.67 3.33 6.37
N ASN A 2 14.06 2.10 6.14
CA ASN A 2 13.22 1.17 5.40
C ASN A 2 12.38 0.40 6.43
N PHE A 3 11.11 0.75 6.57
CA PHE A 3 10.20 0.00 7.43
C PHE A 3 9.92 -1.38 6.80
N ILE A 4 10.80 -2.33 7.09
CA ILE A 4 10.65 -3.73 6.67
C ILE A 4 10.66 -4.58 7.93
N ILE A 5 9.67 -5.43 8.08
CA ILE A 5 9.66 -6.47 9.13
C ILE A 5 10.17 -7.77 8.50
N TYR A 6 11.14 -8.39 9.13
CA TYR A 6 11.51 -9.78 8.91
C TYR A 6 11.12 -10.60 10.13
N PHE A 7 10.75 -11.84 9.92
CA PHE A 7 10.41 -12.73 11.02
C PHE A 7 10.64 -14.19 10.66
N HIS A 8 10.78 -15.01 11.67
CA HIS A 8 10.82 -16.47 11.51
C HIS A 8 10.22 -17.17 12.73
N SER A 9 9.67 -18.38 12.51
CA SER A 9 9.10 -19.19 13.60
C SER A 9 10.20 -19.79 14.47
N GLU A 10 10.00 -19.79 15.79
CA GLU A 10 10.88 -20.53 16.72
C GLU A 10 10.82 -22.04 16.49
N ASN A 11 9.63 -22.58 16.24
CA ASN A 11 9.42 -24.00 16.02
C ASN A 11 9.92 -24.42 14.63
N ARG A 12 10.88 -25.35 14.63
CA ARG A 12 11.48 -25.93 13.41
C ARG A 12 10.86 -27.26 13.00
N LYS A 13 9.69 -27.63 13.53
CA LYS A 13 9.00 -28.89 13.24
C LYS A 13 7.61 -28.67 12.61
N LEU A 14 7.37 -27.48 12.07
CA LEU A 14 6.13 -27.17 11.41
C LEU A 14 5.94 -28.02 10.14
N LYS A 15 4.70 -28.30 9.80
CA LYS A 15 4.35 -29.02 8.58
C LYS A 15 3.75 -28.05 7.56
N CYS A 16 4.22 -28.05 6.33
CA CYS A 16 3.71 -27.22 5.24
C CYS A 16 2.18 -27.36 5.08
N LYS A 17 1.65 -28.60 5.21
CA LYS A 17 0.20 -28.85 5.18
C LYS A 17 -0.57 -28.11 6.28
N ARG A 18 0.02 -27.94 7.48
CA ARG A 18 -0.58 -27.17 8.59
C ARG A 18 -0.61 -25.70 8.25
N LEU A 19 0.49 -25.14 7.74
CA LEU A 19 0.56 -23.76 7.28
C LEU A 19 -0.53 -23.47 6.24
N ARG A 20 -0.63 -24.26 5.19
CA ARG A 20 -1.66 -24.11 4.15
C ARG A 20 -3.08 -24.13 4.72
N LYS A 21 -3.37 -25.06 5.63
CA LYS A 21 -4.69 -25.15 6.28
C LYS A 21 -4.97 -23.93 7.12
N THR A 22 -4.00 -23.47 7.89
CA THR A 22 -4.11 -22.26 8.74
C THR A 22 -4.34 -21.02 7.89
N LEU A 23 -3.55 -20.80 6.84
CA LEU A 23 -3.73 -19.65 5.95
C LEU A 23 -5.12 -19.62 5.32
N LYS A 24 -5.61 -20.77 4.83
CA LYS A 24 -7.01 -20.86 4.31
C LYS A 24 -8.09 -20.56 5.34
N ALA A 25 -7.86 -20.91 6.60
CA ALA A 25 -8.81 -20.57 7.67
C ALA A 25 -8.79 -19.07 8.00
N LEU A 26 -7.62 -18.45 7.97
CA LEU A 26 -7.43 -17.02 8.23
C LEU A 26 -7.87 -16.13 7.07
N GLU A 27 -7.82 -16.62 5.83
CA GLU A 27 -8.25 -15.89 4.63
C GLU A 27 -9.64 -15.25 4.79
N LYS A 28 -10.60 -16.03 5.29
CA LYS A 28 -11.96 -15.51 5.53
C LYS A 28 -12.04 -14.53 6.70
N LYS A 29 -11.23 -14.74 7.74
CA LYS A 29 -11.25 -13.90 8.96
C LYS A 29 -10.68 -12.51 8.68
N PHE A 30 -9.57 -12.44 7.93
CA PHE A 30 -8.83 -11.22 7.68
C PHE A 30 -9.06 -10.63 6.28
N ASN A 31 -9.82 -11.32 5.42
CA ASN A 31 -10.19 -10.89 4.06
C ASN A 31 -8.96 -10.51 3.21
N PHE A 32 -8.07 -11.47 3.00
CA PHE A 32 -6.88 -11.32 2.16
C PHE A 32 -6.88 -12.30 0.98
N LEU A 33 -6.03 -12.09 0.01
CA LEU A 33 -5.77 -13.02 -1.08
C LEU A 33 -4.48 -13.80 -0.83
N ILE A 34 -4.43 -15.07 -1.25
CA ILE A 34 -3.24 -15.92 -1.16
C ILE A 34 -2.79 -16.27 -2.57
N TYR A 35 -1.55 -15.96 -2.87
CA TYR A 35 -0.85 -16.40 -4.09
C TYR A 35 0.14 -17.50 -3.70
N PRO A 36 -0.21 -18.79 -3.94
CA PRO A 36 0.63 -19.91 -3.52
C PRO A 36 1.73 -20.20 -4.55
N GLY A 37 2.98 -20.26 -4.08
CA GLY A 37 4.09 -20.91 -4.77
C GLY A 37 4.33 -22.33 -4.26
N GLU A 38 5.45 -22.94 -4.59
CA GLU A 38 5.78 -24.30 -4.16
C GLU A 38 5.99 -24.39 -2.63
N ASN A 39 6.86 -23.53 -2.09
CA ASN A 39 7.15 -23.38 -0.65
C ASN A 39 7.05 -21.92 -0.21
N GLU A 40 6.44 -21.08 -0.99
CA GLU A 40 6.31 -19.66 -0.80
C GLU A 40 4.85 -19.24 -0.91
N TYR A 41 4.48 -18.17 -0.24
CA TYR A 41 3.15 -17.59 -0.27
C TYR A 41 3.29 -16.08 -0.27
N ALA A 42 2.64 -15.41 -1.22
CA ALA A 42 2.38 -13.99 -1.07
C ALA A 42 0.94 -13.82 -0.55
N ILE A 43 0.78 -13.05 0.49
CA ILE A 43 -0.52 -12.70 1.08
C ILE A 43 -0.75 -11.22 0.82
N GLU A 44 -1.83 -10.90 0.14
CA GLU A 44 -2.23 -9.53 -0.16
C GLU A 44 -3.46 -9.16 0.65
N PHE A 45 -3.30 -8.24 1.60
CA PHE A 45 -4.41 -7.74 2.42
C PHE A 45 -5.23 -6.67 1.70
N PHE A 46 -4.57 -5.88 0.89
CA PHE A 46 -5.12 -4.92 -0.08
C PHE A 46 -3.99 -4.53 -1.05
N PRO A 47 -4.24 -3.87 -2.18
CA PRO A 47 -3.21 -3.53 -3.15
C PRO A 47 -1.97 -2.90 -2.52
N SER A 48 -0.79 -3.41 -2.85
CA SER A 48 0.52 -3.05 -2.29
C SER A 48 0.80 -3.51 -0.85
N ALA A 49 -0.17 -4.04 -0.12
CA ALA A 49 0.02 -4.56 1.25
C ALA A 49 0.33 -6.06 1.22
N LEU A 50 1.59 -6.38 0.95
CA LEU A 50 2.06 -7.74 0.73
C LEU A 50 2.84 -8.27 1.93
N LEU A 51 2.54 -9.49 2.33
CA LEU A 51 3.31 -10.30 3.25
C LEU A 51 3.84 -11.52 2.51
N TYR A 52 5.14 -11.65 2.43
CA TYR A 52 5.80 -12.82 1.85
C TYR A 52 6.11 -13.83 2.93
N LEU A 53 5.73 -15.08 2.71
CA LEU A 53 6.04 -16.21 3.59
C LEU A 53 6.81 -17.26 2.83
N GLN A 54 7.84 -17.81 3.45
CA GLN A 54 8.61 -18.95 2.96
C GLN A 54 8.53 -20.08 3.98
N PHE A 55 8.31 -21.30 3.51
CA PHE A 55 8.39 -22.52 4.30
C PHE A 55 9.63 -23.32 3.93
N LYS A 56 10.57 -23.47 4.85
CA LYS A 56 11.79 -24.23 4.62
C LYS A 56 12.17 -25.02 5.88
N GLU A 57 12.42 -26.31 5.72
CA GLU A 57 12.95 -27.20 6.77
C GLU A 57 12.14 -27.15 8.09
N GLY A 58 10.82 -27.06 7.98
CA GLY A 58 9.94 -27.00 9.15
C GLY A 58 9.85 -25.62 9.81
N THR A 59 10.43 -24.60 9.20
CA THR A 59 10.39 -23.22 9.66
C THR A 59 9.54 -22.38 8.71
N VAL A 60 8.77 -21.45 9.25
CA VAL A 60 8.10 -20.39 8.50
C VAL A 60 8.89 -19.11 8.73
N SER A 61 9.30 -18.47 7.65
CA SER A 61 9.91 -17.13 7.69
C SER A 61 9.17 -16.20 6.75
N GLY A 62 9.36 -14.90 6.89
CA GLY A 62 8.72 -13.97 5.98
C GLY A 62 9.20 -12.54 6.15
N SER A 63 8.65 -11.68 5.29
CA SER A 63 8.91 -10.24 5.33
C SER A 63 7.76 -9.44 4.75
N SER A 64 7.67 -8.17 5.15
CA SER A 64 6.74 -7.19 4.58
C SER A 64 7.37 -5.81 4.58
N ALA A 65 7.26 -5.10 3.46
CA ALA A 65 7.66 -3.70 3.36
C ALA A 65 6.47 -2.79 3.71
N LEU A 66 6.67 -1.84 4.63
CA LEU A 66 5.58 -1.13 5.31
C LEU A 66 5.59 0.38 5.07
N ALA A 67 6.66 0.95 4.50
CA ALA A 67 6.94 2.38 4.52
C ALA A 67 5.73 3.28 4.20
N HIS A 68 5.10 3.10 3.04
CA HIS A 68 3.95 3.91 2.60
C HIS A 68 2.60 3.39 3.11
N LEU A 69 2.57 2.17 3.63
CA LEU A 69 1.34 1.59 4.18
C LEU A 69 0.97 2.23 5.51
N GLY A 70 1.97 2.64 6.29
CA GLY A 70 1.79 3.40 7.51
C GLY A 70 1.76 2.57 8.79
N PRO A 71 1.77 3.25 9.95
CA PRO A 71 1.88 2.61 11.26
C PRO A 71 0.69 1.71 11.59
N GLY A 72 -0.51 2.01 11.10
CA GLY A 72 -1.69 1.15 11.32
C GLY A 72 -1.56 -0.22 10.67
N PHE A 73 -0.99 -0.29 9.45
CA PHE A 73 -0.73 -1.58 8.83
C PHE A 73 0.39 -2.35 9.54
N HIS A 74 1.40 -1.65 10.05
CA HIS A 74 2.45 -2.24 10.86
C HIS A 74 1.85 -2.93 12.11
N ASN A 75 1.03 -2.21 12.88
CA ASN A 75 0.31 -2.76 14.04
C ASN A 75 -0.54 -3.99 13.64
N PHE A 76 -1.36 -3.84 12.60
CA PHE A 76 -2.20 -4.94 12.10
C PHE A 76 -1.39 -6.17 11.69
N LEU A 77 -0.22 -5.99 11.07
CA LEU A 77 0.62 -7.11 10.66
C LEU A 77 1.11 -7.93 11.87
N TYR A 78 1.46 -7.27 12.96
CA TYR A 78 1.81 -7.96 14.20
C TYR A 78 0.62 -8.73 14.78
N GLU A 79 -0.56 -8.13 14.83
CA GLU A 79 -1.78 -8.82 15.28
C GLU A 79 -2.09 -10.05 14.40
N PHE A 80 -1.90 -9.92 13.09
CA PHE A 80 -2.07 -11.04 12.16
C PHE A 80 -1.04 -12.15 12.42
N LEU A 81 0.23 -11.79 12.62
CA LEU A 81 1.31 -12.75 12.87
C LEU A 81 1.16 -13.44 14.23
N ASP A 82 0.70 -12.74 15.26
CA ASP A 82 0.38 -13.34 16.56
C ASP A 82 -0.73 -14.40 16.38
N VAL A 83 -1.83 -14.07 15.68
CA VAL A 83 -2.90 -15.05 15.39
C VAL A 83 -2.41 -16.20 14.50
N LEU A 84 -1.52 -15.95 13.55
CA LEU A 84 -0.92 -17.00 12.72
C LEU A 84 -0.05 -17.93 13.57
N GLY A 85 0.77 -17.38 14.47
CA GLY A 85 1.63 -18.11 15.40
C GLY A 85 0.83 -19.01 16.33
N ASP A 86 -0.22 -18.49 16.96
CA ASP A 86 -1.15 -19.25 17.81
C ASP A 86 -1.73 -20.46 17.08
N ASN A 87 -2.21 -20.27 15.87
CA ASN A 87 -2.78 -21.35 15.06
C ASN A 87 -1.75 -22.39 14.62
N LEU A 88 -0.51 -21.97 14.44
CA LEU A 88 0.62 -22.86 14.12
C LEU A 88 1.24 -23.51 15.36
N GLY A 89 0.97 -22.98 16.56
CA GLY A 89 1.59 -23.40 17.81
C GLY A 89 3.08 -23.07 17.85
N THR A 90 3.41 -21.84 17.48
CA THR A 90 4.78 -21.30 17.48
C THR A 90 4.75 -19.82 17.72
N ASP A 91 5.77 -19.30 18.38
CA ASP A 91 6.04 -17.86 18.39
C ASP A 91 6.88 -17.46 17.19
N PHE A 92 6.80 -16.18 16.81
CA PHE A 92 7.65 -15.59 15.80
C PHE A 92 8.70 -14.70 16.47
N ILE A 93 9.93 -14.84 16.00
CA ILE A 93 11.03 -13.94 16.32
C ILE A 93 11.08 -12.88 15.21
N PHE A 94 11.07 -11.63 15.60
CA PHE A 94 11.03 -10.49 14.69
C PHE A 94 12.40 -9.80 14.62
N ASP A 95 12.76 -9.37 13.42
CA ASP A 95 13.80 -8.39 13.16
C ASP A 95 13.10 -7.13 12.59
N ASP A 96 12.92 -6.15 13.45
CA ASP A 96 12.20 -4.91 13.20
C ASP A 96 12.94 -3.74 13.86
N GLU A 97 13.49 -2.86 13.03
CA GLU A 97 14.27 -1.70 13.47
C GLU A 97 13.46 -0.70 14.32
N THR A 98 12.13 -0.79 14.32
CA THR A 98 11.28 0.11 15.12
C THR A 98 11.23 -0.26 16.59
N GLY A 99 11.59 -1.50 16.93
CA GLY A 99 11.46 -2.04 18.28
C GLY A 99 10.02 -2.26 18.75
N TYR A 100 9.05 -2.15 17.85
CA TYR A 100 7.62 -2.27 18.16
C TYR A 100 7.27 -3.62 18.80
N GLN A 101 7.97 -4.68 18.45
CA GLN A 101 7.79 -6.03 19.03
C GLN A 101 7.91 -6.07 20.56
N PHE A 102 8.68 -5.17 21.18
CA PHE A 102 8.93 -5.18 22.61
C PHE A 102 7.89 -4.45 23.44
N HIS A 103 7.30 -3.39 22.89
CA HIS A 103 6.46 -2.46 23.66
C HIS A 103 5.02 -2.39 23.17
N ARG A 104 4.77 -2.72 21.90
CA ARG A 104 3.45 -2.62 21.24
C ARG A 104 2.80 -1.24 21.45
N ASP A 105 3.64 -0.20 21.59
CA ASP A 105 3.19 1.18 21.76
C ASP A 105 2.99 1.84 20.40
N PHE A 106 1.73 1.96 20.01
CA PHE A 106 1.35 2.54 18.73
C PHE A 106 1.75 4.01 18.58
N GLU A 107 1.68 4.80 19.65
CA GLU A 107 2.03 6.22 19.57
C GLU A 107 3.52 6.43 19.35
N SER A 108 4.37 5.62 19.96
CA SER A 108 5.80 5.61 19.69
C SER A 108 6.11 5.17 18.27
N LEU A 109 5.44 4.13 17.77
CA LEU A 109 5.55 3.68 16.39
C LEU A 109 5.15 4.78 15.40
N ARG A 110 4.01 5.42 15.62
CA ARG A 110 3.51 6.52 14.79
C ARG A 110 4.53 7.67 14.72
N LYS A 111 5.10 8.09 15.85
CA LYS A 111 6.12 9.14 15.89
C LYS A 111 7.36 8.81 15.06
N LEU A 112 7.81 7.54 15.04
CA LEU A 112 8.93 7.10 14.21
C LEU A 112 8.59 7.22 12.72
N TYR A 113 7.40 6.75 12.31
CA TYR A 113 6.92 6.87 10.94
C TYR A 113 6.82 8.32 10.50
N ASP A 114 6.21 9.17 11.32
CA ASP A 114 5.98 10.58 11.03
C ASP A 114 7.31 11.34 10.87
N ALA A 115 8.27 11.09 11.76
CA ALA A 115 9.59 11.72 11.69
C ALA A 115 10.34 11.35 10.39
N GLU A 116 10.27 10.07 9.97
CA GLU A 116 10.97 9.63 8.76
C GLU A 116 10.29 10.16 7.49
N VAL A 117 8.96 10.18 7.43
CA VAL A 117 8.23 10.75 6.28
C VAL A 117 8.47 12.24 6.17
N LEU A 118 8.43 12.99 7.26
CA LEU A 118 8.69 14.43 7.25
C LEU A 118 10.12 14.75 6.82
N LYS A 119 11.10 13.98 7.30
CA LYS A 119 12.51 14.11 6.86
C LYS A 119 12.66 13.85 5.37
N THR A 120 12.03 12.77 4.86
CA THR A 120 12.07 12.43 3.44
C THR A 120 11.39 13.51 2.61
N LEU A 121 10.25 14.02 3.07
CA LEU A 121 9.50 15.09 2.43
C LEU A 121 10.30 16.39 2.33
N GLU A 122 11.02 16.77 3.38
CA GLU A 122 11.93 17.92 3.34
C GLU A 122 13.01 17.75 2.26
N GLY A 123 13.56 16.53 2.12
CA GLY A 123 14.49 16.19 1.05
C GLY A 123 13.87 16.35 -0.33
N CYS A 124 12.67 15.83 -0.53
CA CYS A 124 11.92 15.97 -1.79
C CYS A 124 11.65 17.44 -2.14
N LEU A 125 11.25 18.25 -1.17
CA LEU A 125 10.98 19.68 -1.38
C LEU A 125 12.24 20.49 -1.70
N LYS A 126 13.42 20.08 -1.19
CA LYS A 126 14.72 20.72 -1.48
C LYS A 126 15.25 20.32 -2.86
N SER A 127 15.05 19.08 -3.28
CA SER A 127 15.51 18.53 -4.56
C SER A 127 14.49 18.68 -5.68
N GLU A 128 13.34 19.28 -5.42
CA GLU A 128 12.19 19.37 -6.33
C GLU A 128 11.78 17.99 -6.90
N SER A 129 11.91 16.94 -6.07
CA SER A 129 11.51 15.59 -6.43
C SER A 129 10.00 15.50 -6.61
N SER A 130 9.57 14.91 -7.70
CA SER A 130 8.14 14.80 -8.03
C SER A 130 7.45 13.60 -7.36
N LEU A 131 8.19 12.68 -6.75
CA LEU A 131 7.65 11.42 -6.22
C LEU A 131 8.05 11.23 -4.76
N LEU A 132 7.10 10.77 -3.95
CA LEU A 132 7.32 10.36 -2.56
C LEU A 132 6.61 9.03 -2.29
N GLY A 133 7.40 8.00 -1.96
CA GLY A 133 6.90 6.68 -1.57
C GLY A 133 6.19 5.91 -2.68
N TRP A 134 6.42 6.28 -3.94
CA TRP A 134 5.75 5.65 -5.06
C TRP A 134 6.59 5.65 -6.34
N ALA A 135 6.53 4.57 -7.10
CA ALA A 135 7.05 4.51 -8.45
C ALA A 135 6.00 5.08 -9.43
N ASN A 136 6.43 5.89 -10.38
CA ASN A 136 5.54 6.46 -11.38
C ASN A 136 5.00 5.37 -12.30
N PRO A 137 3.68 5.13 -12.37
CA PRO A 137 3.12 4.20 -13.33
C PRO A 137 3.35 4.71 -14.77
N GLU A 138 3.81 3.85 -15.67
CA GLU A 138 4.15 4.21 -17.05
C GLU A 138 3.03 4.89 -17.85
N TRP A 139 1.77 4.62 -17.47
CA TRP A 139 0.58 5.17 -18.14
C TRP A 139 0.09 6.52 -17.61
N LEU A 140 0.70 7.05 -16.55
CA LEU A 140 0.38 8.38 -16.06
C LEU A 140 1.32 9.39 -16.72
N PRO A 141 0.80 10.50 -17.30
CA PRO A 141 1.64 11.56 -17.86
C PRO A 141 2.25 12.41 -16.74
N LEU A 142 3.09 11.80 -15.94
CA LEU A 142 3.74 12.37 -14.75
C LEU A 142 5.26 12.28 -14.90
N PRO A 143 6.03 13.09 -14.18
CA PRO A 143 5.64 14.13 -13.23
C PRO A 143 5.38 15.51 -13.89
N VAL A 144 4.45 16.28 -13.31
CA VAL A 144 4.27 17.70 -13.66
C VAL A 144 5.13 18.54 -12.71
N PRO A 145 5.93 19.49 -13.22
CA PRO A 145 6.72 20.38 -12.36
C PRO A 145 5.87 21.12 -11.33
N GLY A 146 6.38 21.28 -10.11
CA GLY A 146 5.67 21.95 -9.01
C GLY A 146 4.67 21.08 -8.25
N TYR A 147 4.62 19.77 -8.55
CA TYR A 147 3.78 18.81 -7.83
C TYR A 147 4.59 17.66 -7.25
N LEU A 148 4.21 17.25 -6.04
CA LEU A 148 4.65 16.01 -5.40
C LEU A 148 3.53 14.97 -5.51
N TYR A 149 3.86 13.78 -6.00
CA TYR A 149 2.94 12.65 -6.13
C TYR A 149 3.20 11.63 -5.04
N THR A 150 2.12 11.17 -4.41
CA THR A 150 2.12 10.18 -3.33
C THR A 150 1.13 9.05 -3.68
N PRO A 151 1.17 7.89 -3.02
CA PRO A 151 0.20 6.83 -3.23
C PRO A 151 -1.26 7.24 -3.04
N THR A 152 -1.51 8.31 -2.32
CA THR A 152 -2.85 8.83 -1.99
C THR A 152 -3.23 10.10 -2.75
N GLY A 153 -2.40 10.56 -3.67
CA GLY A 153 -2.72 11.73 -4.51
C GLY A 153 -1.54 12.65 -4.80
N SER A 154 -1.84 13.82 -5.33
CA SER A 154 -0.85 14.84 -5.70
C SER A 154 -1.02 16.12 -4.90
N TRP A 155 0.10 16.78 -4.60
CA TRP A 155 0.17 18.00 -3.83
C TRP A 155 0.97 19.06 -4.60
N ARG A 156 0.42 20.27 -4.75
CA ARG A 156 1.26 21.40 -5.20
C ARG A 156 2.27 21.73 -4.10
N TYR A 157 3.51 22.06 -4.47
CA TYR A 157 4.55 22.37 -3.50
C TYR A 157 4.20 23.54 -2.57
N ASP A 158 3.57 24.60 -3.09
CA ASP A 158 3.18 25.74 -2.28
C ASP A 158 2.07 25.41 -1.28
N ASP A 159 1.10 24.57 -1.69
CA ASP A 159 0.02 24.12 -0.81
C ASP A 159 0.57 23.16 0.24
N LEU A 160 1.50 22.29 -0.16
CA LEU A 160 2.16 21.35 0.74
C LEU A 160 2.99 22.08 1.81
N LYS A 161 3.83 23.05 1.40
CA LYS A 161 4.61 23.88 2.34
C LYS A 161 3.70 24.57 3.37
N ARG A 162 2.57 25.14 2.93
CA ARG A 162 1.59 25.77 3.83
C ARG A 162 0.95 24.75 4.78
N THR A 163 0.59 23.57 4.28
CA THR A 163 0.02 22.50 5.10
C THR A 163 1.00 22.04 6.16
N LEU A 164 2.26 21.84 5.82
CA LEU A 164 3.29 21.41 6.77
C LEU A 164 3.56 22.46 7.86
N GLN A 165 3.53 23.74 7.52
CA GLN A 165 3.70 24.84 8.49
C GLN A 165 2.55 24.96 9.47
N ASN A 166 1.31 24.71 9.02
CA ASN A 166 0.11 24.93 9.82
C ASN A 166 -0.41 23.64 10.48
N ASN A 167 -0.32 22.51 9.80
CA ASN A 167 -0.86 21.22 10.24
C ASN A 167 -0.21 20.05 9.51
N SER A 168 0.99 19.65 9.93
CA SER A 168 1.68 18.49 9.37
C SER A 168 0.93 17.18 9.61
N GLU A 169 0.17 17.08 10.69
CA GLU A 169 -0.62 15.89 11.02
C GLU A 169 -1.68 15.61 9.94
N ASP A 170 -2.37 16.64 9.43
CA ASP A 170 -3.35 16.48 8.35
C ASP A 170 -2.72 15.90 7.06
N PHE A 171 -1.48 16.29 6.76
CA PHE A 171 -0.74 15.68 5.66
C PHE A 171 -0.45 14.20 5.92
N LEU A 172 0.08 13.85 7.10
CA LEU A 172 0.48 12.50 7.45
C LEU A 172 -0.71 11.53 7.47
N LEU A 173 -1.85 11.94 8.04
CA LEU A 173 -3.10 11.17 8.00
C LEU A 173 -3.60 10.91 6.57
N LYS A 174 -3.30 11.82 5.64
CA LYS A 174 -3.66 11.68 4.22
C LYS A 174 -2.60 10.99 3.37
N TYR A 175 -1.38 10.88 3.85
CA TYR A 175 -0.26 10.25 3.17
C TYR A 175 -0.25 8.73 3.32
N TYR A 176 -0.33 8.23 4.56
CA TYR A 176 -0.35 6.79 4.80
C TYR A 176 -1.64 6.14 4.28
N ILE A 177 -1.53 4.91 3.81
CA ILE A 177 -2.74 4.13 3.46
C ILE A 177 -3.52 3.80 4.74
N TRP A 178 -2.84 3.38 5.79
CA TRP A 178 -3.41 3.04 7.08
C TRP A 178 -2.72 3.81 8.21
N PRO A 179 -3.18 5.04 8.54
CA PRO A 179 -2.51 5.91 9.50
C PRO A 179 -2.74 5.53 10.97
N ASN A 180 -3.92 5.04 11.33
CA ASN A 180 -4.36 4.81 12.70
C ASN A 180 -4.48 3.31 13.01
N PRO A 181 -4.56 2.88 14.31
CA PRO A 181 -4.66 1.46 14.65
C PRO A 181 -5.88 0.79 14.01
N GLU A 182 -6.99 1.50 13.95
CA GLU A 182 -8.25 1.02 13.41
C GLU A 182 -8.43 1.41 11.94
N LYS A 183 -9.27 0.68 11.23
CA LYS A 183 -9.71 1.02 9.87
C LYS A 183 -10.77 2.12 9.93
N ASP A 184 -10.33 3.34 10.04
CA ASP A 184 -11.17 4.53 10.15
C ASP A 184 -11.49 5.18 8.79
N ALA A 185 -12.07 6.38 8.82
CA ALA A 185 -12.40 7.13 7.60
C ALA A 185 -11.15 7.49 6.76
N TYR A 186 -10.00 7.72 7.40
CA TYR A 186 -8.75 7.97 6.68
C TYR A 186 -8.27 6.72 5.94
N PHE A 187 -8.29 5.55 6.59
CA PHE A 187 -7.96 4.28 5.94
C PHE A 187 -8.81 4.07 4.68
N PHE A 188 -10.14 4.15 4.77
CA PHE A 188 -11.00 3.91 3.61
C PHE A 188 -10.83 4.96 2.51
N ARG A 189 -10.63 6.23 2.88
CA ARG A 189 -10.31 7.30 1.94
C ARG A 189 -9.00 7.01 1.19
N ASN A 190 -7.95 6.71 1.93
CA ASN A 190 -6.59 6.55 1.39
C ASN A 190 -6.48 5.28 0.54
N LEU A 191 -7.09 4.18 0.99
CA LEU A 191 -7.22 2.96 0.19
C LEU A 191 -8.00 3.20 -1.11
N GLY A 192 -9.11 3.96 -1.04
CA GLY A 192 -9.87 4.32 -2.24
C GLY A 192 -9.04 5.14 -3.23
N LEU A 193 -8.21 6.06 -2.75
CA LEU A 193 -7.30 6.84 -3.60
C LEU A 193 -6.18 5.96 -4.19
N LEU A 194 -5.57 5.08 -3.39
CA LEU A 194 -4.58 4.12 -3.88
C LEU A 194 -5.16 3.30 -5.02
N LEU A 195 -6.35 2.72 -4.82
CA LEU A 195 -7.04 1.93 -5.86
C LEU A 195 -7.33 2.74 -7.11
N LEU A 196 -7.72 4.00 -6.96
CA LEU A 196 -7.91 4.91 -8.11
C LEU A 196 -6.61 5.13 -8.89
N TRP A 197 -5.48 5.24 -8.21
CA TRP A 197 -4.18 5.45 -8.84
C TRP A 197 -3.62 4.18 -9.47
N THR A 198 -3.75 3.03 -8.83
CA THR A 198 -3.12 1.78 -9.25
C THR A 198 -3.99 0.96 -10.21
N GLU A 199 -5.29 0.87 -9.92
CA GLU A 199 -6.21 -0.02 -10.65
C GLU A 199 -7.01 0.70 -11.74
N PHE A 200 -7.09 2.04 -11.67
CA PHE A 200 -7.92 2.78 -12.57
C PHE A 200 -7.20 3.03 -13.90
N VAL A 201 -7.78 2.56 -14.99
CA VAL A 201 -7.31 2.90 -16.32
C VAL A 201 -7.74 4.33 -16.64
N TRP A 202 -6.80 5.27 -16.67
CA TRP A 202 -7.03 6.70 -16.92
C TRP A 202 -7.37 7.01 -18.38
N VAL A 203 -7.53 5.98 -19.21
CA VAL A 203 -8.01 6.03 -20.60
C VAL A 203 -9.43 5.48 -20.70
N GLU A 204 -10.10 5.70 -21.83
CA GLU A 204 -11.44 5.12 -22.04
C GLU A 204 -11.40 3.59 -21.95
N PRO A 205 -12.35 2.97 -21.23
CA PRO A 205 -12.41 1.50 -21.11
C PRO A 205 -12.51 0.83 -22.47
N ARG A 206 -11.58 -0.04 -22.78
CA ARG A 206 -11.53 -0.75 -24.07
C ARG A 206 -12.31 -2.05 -24.05
N PHE A 207 -12.48 -2.64 -22.86
CA PHE A 207 -13.12 -3.93 -22.66
C PHE A 207 -14.32 -3.83 -21.70
N PRO A 208 -15.33 -4.70 -21.86
CA PRO A 208 -16.49 -4.76 -20.99
C PRO A 208 -16.15 -4.93 -19.50
N GLU A 209 -15.09 -5.68 -19.20
CA GLU A 209 -14.59 -5.97 -17.87
C GLU A 209 -14.12 -4.67 -17.18
N GLU A 210 -13.39 -3.81 -17.88
CA GLU A 210 -12.94 -2.50 -17.38
C GLU A 210 -14.14 -1.60 -17.03
N LYS A 211 -15.24 -1.68 -17.79
CA LYS A 211 -16.49 -0.97 -17.47
C LYS A 211 -17.15 -1.52 -16.21
N SER A 212 -17.07 -2.84 -15.99
CA SER A 212 -17.60 -3.50 -14.80
C SER A 212 -16.83 -3.11 -13.55
N TRP A 213 -15.51 -3.16 -13.60
CA TRP A 213 -14.62 -2.70 -12.53
C TRP A 213 -14.90 -1.24 -12.16
N ARG A 214 -14.97 -0.36 -13.16
CA ARG A 214 -15.27 1.05 -12.98
C ARG A 214 -16.60 1.28 -12.24
N ARG A 215 -17.65 0.52 -12.55
CA ARG A 215 -18.93 0.58 -11.84
C ARG A 215 -18.83 0.12 -10.40
N LYS A 216 -18.13 -1.00 -10.12
CA LYS A 216 -17.92 -1.52 -8.77
C LYS A 216 -17.18 -0.50 -7.89
N TYR A 217 -16.12 0.13 -8.41
CA TYR A 217 -15.40 1.16 -7.67
C TYR A 217 -16.24 2.41 -7.40
N LEU A 218 -17.01 2.87 -8.39
CA LEU A 218 -17.89 4.01 -8.21
C LEU A 218 -19.04 3.73 -7.24
N SER A 219 -19.53 2.50 -7.15
CA SER A 219 -20.55 2.13 -6.14
C SER A 219 -19.95 2.06 -4.74
N ALA A 220 -18.80 1.41 -4.58
CA ALA A 220 -18.11 1.33 -3.30
C ALA A 220 -17.71 2.72 -2.77
N SER A 221 -17.24 3.62 -3.64
CA SER A 221 -16.91 4.99 -3.24
C SER A 221 -18.14 5.83 -2.88
N LYS A 222 -19.31 5.55 -3.45
CA LYS A 222 -20.57 6.18 -3.07
C LYS A 222 -21.06 5.77 -1.70
N GLU A 223 -20.99 4.47 -1.38
CA GLU A 223 -21.38 3.91 -0.09
C GLU A 223 -20.53 4.48 1.07
N HIS A 224 -19.27 4.84 0.79
CA HIS A 224 -18.35 5.38 1.79
C HIS A 224 -18.18 6.92 1.75
N GLY A 225 -19.04 7.64 1.03
CA GLY A 225 -19.02 9.12 1.00
C GLY A 225 -17.82 9.77 0.27
N ILE A 226 -16.99 8.98 -0.39
CA ILE A 226 -15.75 9.43 -1.07
C ILE A 226 -16.06 10.15 -2.40
N CYS A 227 -17.24 9.94 -2.94
CA CYS A 227 -17.54 10.13 -4.36
C CYS A 227 -17.63 11.60 -4.87
N ASN A 228 -18.07 12.57 -4.05
CA ASN A 228 -18.44 13.88 -4.62
C ASN A 228 -17.27 14.80 -4.98
N ARG A 229 -16.11 14.64 -4.35
CA ARG A 229 -14.91 15.44 -4.67
C ARG A 229 -14.04 14.78 -5.73
N THR A 230 -13.95 13.46 -5.74
CA THR A 230 -13.07 12.70 -6.65
C THR A 230 -13.61 12.67 -8.08
N LEU A 231 -14.93 12.61 -8.27
CA LEU A 231 -15.56 12.67 -9.60
C LEU A 231 -15.37 14.03 -10.29
N ASN A 232 -15.34 15.13 -9.53
CA ASN A 232 -15.03 16.46 -10.08
C ASN A 232 -13.56 16.56 -10.53
N PHE A 233 -12.66 15.84 -9.87
CA PHE A 233 -11.24 15.76 -10.26
C PHE A 233 -11.06 14.93 -11.54
N GLN A 234 -11.75 13.80 -11.67
CA GLN A 234 -11.74 12.98 -12.90
C GLN A 234 -12.27 13.73 -14.12
N GLY A 235 -13.34 14.49 -13.97
CA GLY A 235 -13.88 15.33 -15.05
C GLY A 235 -12.90 16.40 -15.54
N LYS A 236 -12.01 16.89 -14.67
CA LYS A 236 -10.95 17.84 -15.04
C LYS A 236 -9.77 17.13 -15.73
N ILE A 237 -9.33 15.96 -15.23
CA ILE A 237 -8.20 15.22 -15.84
C ILE A 237 -8.60 14.69 -17.23
N SER A 238 -9.79 14.12 -17.41
CA SER A 238 -10.24 13.63 -18.72
C SER A 238 -10.36 14.74 -19.76
N ARG A 239 -10.64 15.99 -19.35
CA ARG A 239 -10.63 17.16 -20.25
C ARG A 239 -9.22 17.63 -20.58
N LEU A 240 -8.25 17.44 -19.68
CA LEU A 240 -6.85 17.79 -19.92
C LEU A 240 -6.17 16.74 -20.81
N SER A 241 -6.44 15.44 -20.62
CA SER A 241 -5.88 14.36 -21.45
C SER A 241 -6.37 14.43 -22.90
N LYS A 242 -7.63 14.86 -23.14
CA LYS A 242 -8.15 15.08 -24.51
C LYS A 242 -7.46 16.22 -25.24
N LYS A 243 -6.81 17.16 -24.53
CA LYS A 243 -6.11 18.29 -25.13
C LYS A 243 -4.63 18.06 -25.45
N SER A 244 -4.02 17.00 -24.93
CA SER A 244 -2.55 16.83 -24.95
C SER A 244 -2.01 15.56 -25.61
N CYS A 245 -2.83 14.73 -26.25
CA CYS A 245 -2.35 13.47 -26.82
C CYS A 245 -2.43 13.45 -28.36
N PRO A 246 -1.30 13.59 -29.09
CA PRO A 246 -1.20 13.10 -30.46
C PRO A 246 -1.11 11.56 -30.44
N GLU A 247 -1.84 10.91 -31.32
CA GLU A 247 -1.88 9.47 -31.49
C GLU A 247 -0.47 8.84 -31.62
N LYS A 248 0.03 8.24 -30.55
CA LYS A 248 1.19 7.32 -30.61
C LYS A 248 0.71 5.89 -30.53
N LYS A 249 1.07 5.10 -31.55
CA LYS A 249 0.85 3.64 -31.61
C LYS A 249 1.37 2.98 -30.34
N GLN A 250 0.47 2.33 -29.60
CA GLN A 250 0.80 1.63 -28.35
C GLN A 250 1.54 0.32 -28.64
N LYS A 251 2.66 0.11 -27.95
CA LYS A 251 3.31 -1.19 -27.78
C LYS A 251 2.52 -2.09 -26.83
N ALA A 252 2.55 -3.39 -27.10
CA ALA A 252 1.88 -4.41 -26.28
C ALA A 252 2.34 -4.38 -24.81
N ARG A 253 1.45 -4.76 -23.90
CA ARG A 253 1.73 -4.92 -22.46
C ARG A 253 2.91 -5.88 -22.25
N PRO A 254 3.81 -5.62 -21.27
CA PRO A 254 4.72 -6.64 -20.78
C PRO A 254 3.92 -7.78 -20.16
N THR A 255 4.35 -9.01 -20.36
CA THR A 255 3.78 -10.19 -19.71
C THR A 255 4.13 -10.18 -18.22
N GLU A 256 3.27 -10.75 -17.36
CA GLU A 256 3.40 -10.81 -15.89
C GLU A 256 4.77 -11.30 -15.38
N ALA A 257 5.57 -11.96 -16.22
CA ALA A 257 6.90 -12.45 -15.89
C ALA A 257 7.99 -11.35 -15.83
N GLU A 258 7.77 -10.16 -16.38
CA GLU A 258 8.79 -9.09 -16.44
C GLU A 258 8.74 -8.10 -15.26
N MET A 259 7.73 -8.19 -14.40
CA MET A 259 7.59 -7.31 -13.24
C MET A 259 8.41 -7.73 -12.00
N PHE A 260 9.13 -8.86 -12.05
CA PHE A 260 9.84 -9.42 -10.89
C PHE A 260 11.33 -9.04 -10.78
N PHE A 261 11.88 -8.26 -11.70
CA PHE A 261 13.29 -7.87 -11.67
C PHE A 261 13.48 -6.38 -11.83
N ILE A 262 13.18 -5.60 -10.78
CA ILE A 262 13.91 -4.35 -10.50
C ILE A 262 13.93 -4.19 -8.96
N SER A 263 15.05 -4.57 -8.39
CA SER A 263 15.47 -4.31 -7.01
C SER A 263 15.74 -2.83 -6.78
#